data_2870be548fcd5e0bd939a08e2030f08c
#
_entry.id   2870be548fcd5e0bd939a08e2030f08c
#
_cell.length_a   1.000
_cell.length_b   1.000
_cell.length_c   1.000
_cell.angle_alpha   90.00
_cell.angle_beta   90.00
_cell.angle_gamma   90.00
#
_symmetry.space_group_name_H-M   'P 1'
#
loop_
_entity.id
_entity.type
_entity.pdbx_description
1 polymer ?
#
loop_
_entity_poly.entity_id
_entity_poly.type
_entity_poly.pdbx_seq_one_letter_code
_entity_poly.pdbx_strand_id
1 'polypeptide(L)'
;MNLIRQGEGLTVEFKKSTTDITKDVYDTVCSFSNRDGGHIFFGVKDNGTILGVDKDCVEHMKKNFVTTINNERKMYPPLYLTTEEYEIDGRIVLYVYVPVGKTIYRNAGRIFDRNNESDIDITDNADMVFNLYARKQSTYFVNKVYPAIPVSSLRHDLMDRARRMTRVNTEHHPWIDVTDEEMLRSCGLIL
;
A
#
# COMPACT_ATOMS: atom_id res chain seq x y z
N MET A 1 6.63 -14.33 -11.84
CA MET A 1 7.23 -13.94 -13.14
C MET A 1 6.58 -12.74 -13.81
N ASN A 2 5.28 -12.53 -13.75
CA ASN A 2 4.65 -11.38 -14.42
C ASN A 2 5.12 -10.01 -13.91
N LEU A 3 5.38 -9.85 -12.60
CA LEU A 3 5.80 -8.56 -12.02
C LEU A 3 7.18 -8.11 -12.49
N ILE A 4 8.17 -9.03 -12.57
CA ILE A 4 9.51 -8.67 -13.07
C ILE A 4 9.48 -8.23 -14.54
N ARG A 5 8.56 -8.79 -15.34
CA ARG A 5 8.39 -8.37 -16.74
C ARG A 5 7.72 -7.00 -16.91
N GLN A 6 6.98 -6.54 -15.91
CA GLN A 6 6.36 -5.21 -15.93
C GLN A 6 7.37 -4.09 -15.70
N GLY A 7 8.53 -4.41 -15.09
CA GLY A 7 9.53 -3.43 -14.72
C GLY A 7 9.25 -2.73 -13.39
N GLU A 8 10.15 -1.85 -13.01
CA GLU A 8 10.00 -0.98 -11.83
C GLU A 8 8.87 0.03 -12.02
N GLY A 9 8.35 0.54 -10.92
CA GLY A 9 7.29 1.53 -10.92
C GLY A 9 6.75 1.84 -9.55
N LEU A 10 5.50 2.29 -9.49
CA LEU A 10 4.87 2.74 -8.25
C LEU A 10 4.81 1.65 -7.18
N THR A 11 4.65 0.39 -7.56
CA THR A 11 4.45 -0.76 -6.66
C THR A 11 5.45 -1.90 -6.86
N VAL A 12 6.46 -1.72 -7.70
CA VAL A 12 7.50 -2.74 -7.96
C VAL A 12 8.87 -2.10 -7.88
N GLU A 13 9.77 -2.74 -7.16
CA GLU A 13 11.16 -2.31 -6.99
C GLU A 13 12.12 -3.47 -7.16
N PHE A 14 13.22 -3.24 -7.87
CA PHE A 14 14.30 -4.19 -8.04
C PHE A 14 15.54 -3.72 -7.29
N LYS A 15 16.22 -4.66 -6.66
CA LYS A 15 17.48 -4.40 -5.96
C LYS A 15 18.52 -5.43 -6.39
N LYS A 16 19.66 -4.94 -6.82
CA LYS A 16 20.79 -5.80 -7.27
C LYS A 16 21.31 -6.71 -6.19
N SER A 17 21.22 -6.29 -4.95
CA SER A 17 21.54 -6.97 -3.67
C SER A 17 21.85 -8.48 -3.80
N THR A 18 23.07 -8.83 -4.18
CA THR A 18 23.47 -10.24 -4.40
C THR A 18 24.00 -10.89 -3.11
N THR A 19 24.58 -10.12 -2.20
CA THR A 19 25.24 -10.61 -0.99
C THR A 19 24.76 -9.91 0.28
N ASP A 20 24.21 -8.70 0.20
CA ASP A 20 23.70 -7.94 1.34
C ASP A 20 22.58 -6.99 0.90
N ILE A 21 21.78 -6.51 1.86
CA ILE A 21 20.70 -5.56 1.65
C ILE A 21 21.22 -4.15 1.91
N THR A 22 21.09 -3.29 0.91
CA THR A 22 21.49 -1.89 0.97
C THR A 22 20.50 -1.07 1.80
N LYS A 23 20.95 0.05 2.38
CA LYS A 23 20.12 0.84 3.31
C LYS A 23 18.92 1.49 2.65
N ASP A 24 19.00 1.83 1.38
CA ASP A 24 17.95 2.43 0.56
C ASP A 24 16.70 1.54 0.42
N VAL A 25 16.85 0.23 0.57
CA VAL A 25 15.71 -0.71 0.61
C VAL A 25 14.70 -0.34 1.68
N TYR A 26 15.15 0.16 2.84
CA TYR A 26 14.25 0.52 3.94
C TYR A 26 13.50 1.83 3.68
N ASP A 27 14.03 2.72 2.82
CA ASP A 27 13.31 3.88 2.32
C ASP A 27 12.16 3.43 1.42
N THR A 28 12.41 2.43 0.56
CA THR A 28 11.38 1.80 -0.28
C THR A 28 10.31 1.08 0.55
N VAL A 29 10.70 0.31 1.56
CA VAL A 29 9.73 -0.32 2.48
C VAL A 29 8.85 0.72 3.16
N CYS A 30 9.44 1.84 3.60
CA CYS A 30 8.72 2.95 4.22
C CYS A 30 7.75 3.61 3.24
N SER A 31 8.21 3.95 2.03
CA SER A 31 7.39 4.62 1.01
C SER A 31 6.24 3.73 0.51
N PHE A 32 6.48 2.43 0.30
CA PHE A 32 5.44 1.47 -0.05
C PHE A 32 4.38 1.36 1.04
N SER A 33 4.80 1.21 2.32
CA SER A 33 3.86 1.18 3.44
C SER A 33 3.05 2.47 3.56
N ASN A 34 3.64 3.61 3.21
CA ASN A 34 2.99 4.91 3.25
C ASN A 34 2.04 5.14 2.07
N ARG A 35 2.26 4.49 0.92
CA ARG A 35 1.45 4.70 -0.28
C ARG A 35 0.54 3.52 -0.60
N ASP A 36 0.84 2.76 -1.62
CA ASP A 36 -0.05 1.74 -2.19
C ASP A 36 0.41 0.30 -1.89
N GLY A 37 1.45 0.16 -1.06
CA GLY A 37 2.15 -1.11 -0.90
C GLY A 37 3.03 -1.41 -2.10
N GLY A 38 3.68 -2.58 -2.11
CA GLY A 38 4.51 -2.94 -3.25
C GLY A 38 5.28 -4.25 -3.08
N HIS A 39 6.05 -4.54 -4.11
CA HIS A 39 6.79 -5.76 -4.30
C HIS A 39 8.28 -5.45 -4.48
N ILE A 40 9.14 -6.00 -3.65
CA ILE A 40 10.60 -5.81 -3.72
C ILE A 40 11.24 -7.14 -4.11
N PHE A 41 12.11 -7.09 -5.13
CA PHE A 41 12.85 -8.24 -5.62
C PHE A 41 14.35 -8.00 -5.45
N PHE A 42 15.04 -8.86 -4.69
CA PHE A 42 16.50 -8.82 -4.52
C PHE A 42 17.18 -9.80 -5.47
N GLY A 43 18.33 -9.42 -5.99
CA GLY A 43 19.05 -10.16 -7.02
C GLY A 43 18.55 -9.85 -8.43
N VAL A 44 17.87 -8.70 -8.61
CA VAL A 44 17.36 -8.25 -9.91
C VAL A 44 17.90 -6.85 -10.22
N LYS A 45 18.31 -6.61 -11.46
CA LYS A 45 18.71 -5.28 -11.94
C LYS A 45 17.47 -4.45 -12.31
N ASP A 46 17.63 -3.13 -12.36
CA ASP A 46 16.60 -2.15 -12.73
C ASP A 46 15.93 -2.47 -14.09
N ASN A 47 16.68 -3.08 -15.00
CA ASN A 47 16.17 -3.52 -16.30
C ASN A 47 15.50 -4.91 -16.30
N GLY A 48 15.24 -5.50 -15.11
CA GLY A 48 14.65 -6.82 -14.95
C GLY A 48 15.59 -8.01 -15.13
N THR A 49 16.89 -7.77 -15.40
CA THR A 49 17.86 -8.88 -15.52
C THR A 49 18.07 -9.57 -14.16
N ILE A 50 17.87 -10.87 -14.11
CA ILE A 50 18.07 -11.65 -12.89
C ILE A 50 19.55 -11.94 -12.73
N LEU A 51 20.14 -11.44 -11.63
CA LEU A 51 21.50 -11.76 -11.19
C LEU A 51 21.50 -12.96 -10.25
N GLY A 52 20.50 -13.02 -9.41
CA GLY A 52 20.39 -13.94 -8.28
C GLY A 52 21.12 -13.43 -7.04
N VAL A 53 20.72 -13.96 -5.89
CA VAL A 53 21.35 -13.81 -4.59
C VAL A 53 22.31 -14.98 -4.39
N ASP A 54 23.47 -14.72 -3.79
CA ASP A 54 24.41 -15.76 -3.42
C ASP A 54 23.79 -16.70 -2.38
N LYS A 55 23.87 -18.01 -2.64
CA LYS A 55 23.28 -19.06 -1.77
C LYS A 55 23.77 -18.97 -0.33
N ASP A 56 25.04 -18.66 -0.14
CA ASP A 56 25.64 -18.58 1.18
C ASP A 56 25.21 -17.32 1.95
N CYS A 57 24.67 -16.33 1.25
CA CYS A 57 24.22 -15.05 1.81
C CYS A 57 22.71 -15.00 2.08
N VAL A 58 21.90 -15.92 1.53
CA VAL A 58 20.41 -15.89 1.61
C VAL A 58 19.92 -15.75 3.05
N GLU A 59 20.33 -16.65 3.92
CA GLU A 59 19.87 -16.65 5.32
C GLU A 59 20.31 -15.40 6.09
N HIS A 60 21.52 -14.91 5.81
CA HIS A 60 22.01 -13.66 6.39
C HIS A 60 21.17 -12.48 5.94
N MET A 61 20.88 -12.35 4.66
CA MET A 61 20.07 -11.29 4.10
C MET A 61 18.65 -11.29 4.66
N LYS A 62 17.99 -12.45 4.73
CA LYS A 62 16.65 -12.60 5.32
C LYS A 62 16.63 -12.13 6.79
N LYS A 63 17.60 -12.61 7.59
CA LYS A 63 17.73 -12.24 8.99
C LYS A 63 17.99 -10.74 9.17
N ASN A 64 18.89 -10.17 8.36
CA ASN A 64 19.20 -8.74 8.38
C ASN A 64 17.99 -7.88 8.06
N PHE A 65 17.24 -8.24 7.01
CA PHE A 65 16.01 -7.56 6.63
C PHE A 65 15.00 -7.54 7.78
N VAL A 66 14.61 -8.72 8.27
CA VAL A 66 13.61 -8.85 9.35
C VAL A 66 14.06 -8.13 10.63
N THR A 67 15.33 -8.27 11.01
CA THR A 67 15.85 -7.58 12.20
C THR A 67 15.76 -6.06 12.06
N THR A 68 16.02 -5.53 10.87
CA THR A 68 16.00 -4.08 10.64
C THR A 68 14.57 -3.53 10.65
N ILE A 69 13.62 -4.17 9.99
CA ILE A 69 12.23 -3.68 9.95
C ILE A 69 11.49 -3.85 11.27
N ASN A 70 11.95 -4.79 12.13
CA ASN A 70 11.40 -4.99 13.47
C ASN A 70 12.04 -4.05 14.51
N ASN A 71 13.09 -3.33 14.17
CA ASN A 71 13.75 -2.38 15.07
C ASN A 71 13.08 -1.02 15.00
N GLU A 72 12.42 -0.60 16.09
CA GLU A 72 11.71 0.68 16.19
C GLU A 72 12.58 1.93 15.95
N ARG A 73 13.89 1.84 16.16
CA ARG A 73 14.84 2.93 15.85
C ARG A 73 15.12 3.05 14.35
N LYS A 74 14.80 2.01 13.58
CA LYS A 74 14.98 1.95 12.13
C LYS A 74 13.67 2.13 11.42
N MET A 75 12.69 1.27 11.68
CA MET A 75 11.36 1.32 11.09
C MET A 75 10.32 1.58 12.20
N TYR A 76 9.62 2.69 12.12
CA TYR A 76 8.58 3.03 13.10
C TYR A 76 7.25 3.37 12.42
N PRO A 77 6.15 2.73 12.83
CA PRO A 77 6.08 1.52 13.66
C PRO A 77 6.83 0.34 13.03
N PRO A 78 7.22 -0.68 13.84
CA PRO A 78 7.82 -1.90 13.29
C PRO A 78 6.90 -2.59 12.30
N LEU A 79 7.48 -3.22 11.29
CA LEU A 79 6.77 -4.02 10.30
C LEU A 79 7.08 -5.50 10.47
N TYR A 80 6.06 -6.33 10.35
CA TYR A 80 6.18 -7.79 10.38
C TYR A 80 6.01 -8.32 8.95
N LEU A 81 7.13 -8.37 8.22
CA LEU A 81 7.18 -8.87 6.85
C LEU A 81 8.01 -10.15 6.80
N THR A 82 7.70 -10.99 5.84
CA THR A 82 8.46 -12.20 5.52
C THR A 82 9.17 -12.05 4.19
N THR A 83 10.33 -12.69 4.07
CA THR A 83 11.04 -12.83 2.81
C THR A 83 10.78 -14.22 2.24
N GLU A 84 10.42 -14.29 0.96
CA GLU A 84 10.21 -15.54 0.22
C GLU A 84 11.38 -15.77 -0.75
N GLU A 85 11.69 -17.02 -1.02
CA GLU A 85 12.70 -17.41 -1.99
C GLU A 85 12.03 -17.97 -3.24
N TYR A 86 12.48 -17.50 -4.40
CA TYR A 86 12.07 -18.02 -5.70
C TYR A 86 13.31 -18.43 -6.49
N GLU A 87 13.26 -19.58 -7.12
CA GLU A 87 14.28 -20.00 -8.08
C GLU A 87 13.80 -19.65 -9.50
N ILE A 88 14.56 -18.83 -10.20
CA ILE A 88 14.27 -18.40 -11.55
C ILE A 88 15.54 -18.63 -12.41
N ASP A 89 15.43 -19.48 -13.41
CA ASP A 89 16.54 -19.87 -14.30
C ASP A 89 17.80 -20.32 -13.53
N GLY A 90 17.61 -21.11 -12.45
CA GLY A 90 18.67 -21.62 -11.59
C GLY A 90 19.30 -20.57 -10.66
N ARG A 91 18.70 -19.41 -10.50
CA ARG A 91 19.14 -18.31 -9.64
C ARG A 91 18.14 -18.01 -8.55
N ILE A 92 18.62 -17.77 -7.34
CA ILE A 92 17.77 -17.43 -6.20
C ILE A 92 17.43 -15.94 -6.26
N VAL A 93 16.15 -15.62 -6.20
CA VAL A 93 15.62 -14.25 -6.05
C VAL A 93 14.88 -14.20 -4.72
N LEU A 94 15.24 -13.25 -3.85
CA LEU A 94 14.45 -12.99 -2.65
C LEU A 94 13.36 -11.99 -2.98
N TYR A 95 12.19 -12.22 -2.41
CA TYR A 95 11.00 -11.42 -2.62
C TYR A 95 10.39 -10.99 -1.30
N VAL A 96 9.89 -9.77 -1.28
CA VAL A 96 9.11 -9.23 -0.15
C VAL A 96 7.89 -8.52 -0.68
N TYR A 97 6.73 -8.82 -0.11
CA TYR A 97 5.53 -8.00 -0.26
C TYR A 97 5.41 -7.03 0.91
N VAL A 98 5.29 -5.76 0.60
CA VAL A 98 5.08 -4.68 1.58
C VAL A 98 3.62 -4.22 1.47
N PRO A 99 2.78 -4.49 2.48
CA PRO A 99 1.38 -4.05 2.46
C PRO A 99 1.25 -2.55 2.71
N VAL A 100 0.12 -1.99 2.31
CA VAL A 100 -0.27 -0.63 2.70
C VAL A 100 -0.44 -0.55 4.21
N GLY A 101 0.29 0.33 4.84
CA GLY A 101 0.20 0.56 6.28
C GLY A 101 -1.04 1.37 6.67
N LYS A 102 -1.59 1.09 7.84
CA LYS A 102 -2.74 1.83 8.40
C LYS A 102 -2.37 3.20 8.97
N THR A 103 -1.11 3.41 9.29
CA THR A 103 -0.56 4.66 9.83
C THR A 103 0.62 5.12 8.96
N ILE A 104 1.26 6.24 9.35
CA ILE A 104 2.46 6.72 8.69
C ILE A 104 3.67 6.01 9.28
N TYR A 105 4.47 5.45 8.38
CA TYR A 105 5.75 4.80 8.69
C TYR A 105 6.92 5.75 8.49
N ARG A 106 7.97 5.52 9.26
CA ARG A 106 9.23 6.28 9.22
C ARG A 106 10.42 5.33 9.17
N ASN A 107 11.37 5.60 8.31
CA ASN A 107 12.68 4.94 8.35
C ASN A 107 13.71 5.89 8.97
N ALA A 108 14.36 5.46 10.06
CA ALA A 108 15.33 6.26 10.81
C ALA A 108 14.84 7.69 11.13
N GLY A 109 13.54 7.83 11.49
CA GLY A 109 12.88 9.09 11.80
C GLY A 109 12.37 9.87 10.59
N ARG A 110 12.70 9.49 9.37
CA ARG A 110 12.31 10.17 8.12
C ARG A 110 11.08 9.53 7.51
N ILE A 111 10.23 10.36 6.90
CA ILE A 111 9.00 9.93 6.20
C ILE A 111 9.29 9.89 4.71
N PHE A 112 9.09 8.73 4.10
CA PHE A 112 9.20 8.57 2.65
C PHE A 112 7.84 8.32 2.03
N ASP A 113 7.60 8.95 0.87
CA ASP A 113 6.45 8.68 -0.01
C ASP A 113 6.96 8.26 -1.39
N ARG A 114 6.16 7.48 -2.11
CA ARG A 114 6.52 6.96 -3.42
C ARG A 114 6.02 7.89 -4.52
N ASN A 115 6.88 8.23 -5.47
CA ASN A 115 6.51 8.91 -6.69
C ASN A 115 7.16 8.20 -7.88
N ASN A 116 6.34 7.46 -8.62
CA ASN A 116 6.79 6.57 -9.69
C ASN A 116 7.84 5.56 -9.17
N GLU A 117 9.09 5.63 -9.59
CA GLU A 117 10.20 4.76 -9.19
C GLU A 117 11.06 5.34 -8.05
N SER A 118 10.68 6.52 -7.52
CA SER A 118 11.50 7.24 -6.54
C SER A 118 10.89 7.26 -5.15
N ASP A 119 11.71 7.04 -4.14
CA ASP A 119 11.38 7.22 -2.72
C ASP A 119 11.74 8.63 -2.31
N ILE A 120 10.74 9.48 -2.12
CA ILE A 120 10.93 10.90 -1.81
C ILE A 120 10.85 11.11 -0.31
N ASP A 121 11.88 11.68 0.27
CA ASP A 121 11.84 12.17 1.64
C ASP A 121 10.95 13.40 1.73
N ILE A 122 9.85 13.26 2.45
CA ILE A 122 8.86 14.32 2.65
C ILE A 122 8.86 14.86 4.09
N THR A 123 9.82 14.45 4.91
CA THR A 123 9.86 14.74 6.36
C THR A 123 9.63 16.20 6.67
N ASP A 124 10.30 17.09 5.96
CA ASP A 124 10.25 18.55 6.18
C ASP A 124 9.23 19.26 5.28
N ASN A 125 8.47 18.53 4.47
CA ASN A 125 7.43 19.08 3.61
C ASN A 125 6.05 18.95 4.28
N ALA A 126 5.62 19.99 4.99
CA ALA A 126 4.38 19.98 5.76
C ALA A 126 3.14 19.65 4.92
N ASP A 127 3.05 20.13 3.68
CA ASP A 127 1.90 19.88 2.80
C ASP A 127 1.84 18.43 2.35
N MET A 128 2.98 17.84 1.98
CA MET A 128 3.05 16.43 1.60
C MET A 128 2.76 15.51 2.78
N VAL A 129 3.28 15.83 3.96
CA VAL A 129 2.99 15.09 5.20
C VAL A 129 1.50 15.19 5.54
N PHE A 130 0.90 16.38 5.46
CA PHE A 130 -0.54 16.56 5.67
C PHE A 130 -1.37 15.73 4.69
N ASN A 131 -1.03 15.75 3.40
CA ASN A 131 -1.71 14.96 2.37
C ASN A 131 -1.57 13.45 2.63
N LEU A 132 -0.42 13.01 3.12
CA LEU A 132 -0.21 11.62 3.52
C LEU A 132 -1.12 11.24 4.71
N TYR A 133 -1.22 12.09 5.74
CA TYR A 133 -2.16 11.87 6.85
C TYR A 133 -3.62 11.82 6.36
N ALA A 134 -4.01 12.74 5.49
CA ALA A 134 -5.35 12.77 4.92
C ALA A 134 -5.68 11.48 4.15
N ARG A 135 -4.74 10.97 3.34
CA ARG A 135 -4.91 9.67 2.64
C ARG A 135 -5.10 8.51 3.61
N LYS A 136 -4.31 8.47 4.69
CA LYS A 136 -4.44 7.41 5.71
C LYS A 136 -5.77 7.50 6.47
N GLN A 137 -6.26 8.69 6.73
CA GLN A 137 -7.53 8.92 7.41
C GLN A 137 -8.74 8.67 6.50
N SER A 138 -8.64 8.85 5.17
CA SER A 138 -9.76 8.62 4.25
C SER A 138 -10.28 7.19 4.31
N THR A 139 -9.41 6.22 4.59
CA THR A 139 -9.81 4.83 4.83
C THR A 139 -10.69 4.68 6.08
N TYR A 140 -10.56 5.59 7.06
CA TYR A 140 -11.40 5.61 8.27
C TYR A 140 -12.65 6.48 8.10
N PHE A 141 -12.61 7.47 7.21
CA PHE A 141 -13.72 8.41 7.02
C PHE A 141 -14.96 7.72 6.45
N VAL A 142 -14.76 6.76 5.56
CA VAL A 142 -15.83 5.97 4.93
C VAL A 142 -16.54 5.07 5.94
N ASN A 143 -15.83 4.64 7.00
CA ASN A 143 -16.36 3.74 8.02
C ASN A 143 -16.73 4.48 9.32
N LYS A 144 -16.63 5.81 9.36
CA LYS A 144 -16.94 6.58 10.55
C LYS A 144 -18.44 6.84 10.63
N VAL A 145 -19.06 6.32 11.69
CA VAL A 145 -20.46 6.64 12.00
C VAL A 145 -20.56 8.02 12.62
N TYR A 146 -21.47 8.83 12.13
CA TYR A 146 -21.76 10.18 12.63
C TYR A 146 -23.19 10.21 13.22
N PRO A 147 -23.40 9.72 14.46
CA PRO A 147 -24.73 9.54 15.01
C PRO A 147 -25.50 10.84 15.21
N ALA A 148 -24.81 11.98 15.23
CA ALA A 148 -25.41 13.31 15.36
C ALA A 148 -25.94 13.87 14.03
N ILE A 149 -25.69 13.22 12.88
CA ILE A 149 -26.16 13.67 11.57
C ILE A 149 -27.40 12.84 11.20
N PRO A 150 -28.62 13.42 11.21
CA PRO A 150 -29.81 12.70 10.81
C PRO A 150 -29.83 12.50 9.29
N VAL A 151 -30.49 11.42 8.85
CA VAL A 151 -30.66 11.11 7.41
C VAL A 151 -31.30 12.29 6.65
N SER A 152 -32.20 13.03 7.30
CA SER A 152 -32.86 14.22 6.72
C SER A 152 -31.91 15.37 6.37
N SER A 153 -30.67 15.36 6.92
CA SER A 153 -29.63 16.35 6.58
C SER A 153 -28.84 15.97 5.32
N LEU A 154 -29.01 14.77 4.80
CA LEU A 154 -28.33 14.31 3.59
C LEU A 154 -28.96 14.94 2.34
N ARG A 155 -28.17 15.05 1.30
CA ARG A 155 -28.64 15.57 0.01
C ARG A 155 -29.49 14.55 -0.72
N HIS A 156 -30.83 14.70 -0.63
CA HIS A 156 -31.79 13.82 -1.28
C HIS A 156 -31.65 13.78 -2.82
N ASP A 157 -31.20 14.87 -3.43
CA ASP A 157 -30.91 14.90 -4.89
C ASP A 157 -29.83 13.89 -5.32
N LEU A 158 -28.91 13.54 -4.42
CA LEU A 158 -27.91 12.49 -4.67
C LEU A 158 -28.52 11.08 -4.60
N MET A 159 -29.52 10.86 -3.75
CA MET A 159 -30.26 9.60 -3.69
C MET A 159 -31.02 9.37 -5.00
N ASP A 160 -31.72 10.39 -5.48
CA ASP A 160 -32.42 10.34 -6.77
C ASP A 160 -31.46 10.12 -7.94
N ARG A 161 -30.28 10.73 -7.88
CA ARG A 161 -29.24 10.50 -8.89
C ARG A 161 -28.73 9.06 -8.85
N ALA A 162 -28.50 8.51 -7.68
CA ALA A 162 -28.08 7.11 -7.53
C ALA A 162 -29.14 6.16 -8.12
N ARG A 163 -30.43 6.35 -7.81
CA ARG A 163 -31.51 5.56 -8.39
C ARG A 163 -31.59 5.67 -9.91
N ARG A 164 -31.37 6.86 -10.46
CA ARG A 164 -31.33 7.03 -11.94
C ARG A 164 -30.16 6.28 -12.56
N MET A 165 -29.00 6.27 -11.92
CA MET A 165 -27.83 5.55 -12.43
C MET A 165 -28.03 4.03 -12.38
N THR A 166 -28.70 3.50 -11.37
CA THR A 166 -29.00 2.05 -11.30
C THR A 166 -29.98 1.61 -12.37
N ARG A 167 -30.96 2.44 -12.72
CA ARG A 167 -31.91 2.16 -13.82
C ARG A 167 -31.24 1.98 -15.18
N VAL A 168 -30.13 2.67 -15.41
CA VAL A 168 -29.36 2.53 -16.67
C VAL A 168 -28.76 1.15 -16.81
N ASN A 169 -28.37 0.53 -15.70
CA ASN A 169 -27.67 -0.75 -15.68
C ASN A 169 -28.59 -1.94 -15.41
N THR A 170 -29.72 -1.73 -14.73
CA THR A 170 -30.62 -2.81 -14.28
C THR A 170 -32.04 -2.26 -14.17
N GLU A 171 -32.96 -2.73 -15.03
CA GLU A 171 -34.34 -2.23 -15.13
C GLU A 171 -35.16 -2.39 -13.83
N HIS A 172 -34.86 -3.42 -13.04
CA HIS A 172 -35.49 -3.74 -11.75
C HIS A 172 -34.50 -3.76 -10.59
N HIS A 173 -33.70 -2.68 -10.44
CA HIS A 173 -32.77 -2.60 -9.33
C HIS A 173 -33.52 -2.41 -7.99
N PRO A 174 -33.18 -3.12 -6.89
CA PRO A 174 -33.91 -3.03 -5.61
C PRO A 174 -34.02 -1.63 -5.01
N TRP A 175 -33.10 -0.70 -5.36
CA TRP A 175 -33.13 0.68 -4.84
C TRP A 175 -34.19 1.58 -5.47
N ILE A 176 -34.89 1.12 -6.55
CA ILE A 176 -35.85 1.94 -7.28
C ILE A 176 -37.11 2.19 -6.46
N ASP A 177 -37.56 1.17 -5.72
CA ASP A 177 -38.87 1.15 -5.04
C ASP A 177 -38.73 1.24 -3.50
N VAL A 178 -37.55 1.44 -2.96
CA VAL A 178 -37.33 1.57 -1.52
C VAL A 178 -37.12 3.02 -1.10
N THR A 179 -37.34 3.31 0.18
CA THR A 179 -37.08 4.62 0.78
C THR A 179 -35.58 4.95 0.78
N ASP A 180 -35.21 6.22 0.95
CA ASP A 180 -33.80 6.65 1.07
C ASP A 180 -33.13 5.96 2.26
N GLU A 181 -33.83 5.77 3.36
CA GLU A 181 -33.33 5.11 4.55
C GLU A 181 -33.03 3.63 4.30
N GLU A 182 -33.94 2.90 3.64
CA GLU A 182 -33.72 1.51 3.26
C GLU A 182 -32.58 1.35 2.26
N MET A 183 -32.47 2.27 1.30
CA MET A 183 -31.36 2.30 0.34
C MET A 183 -30.03 2.49 1.08
N LEU A 184 -29.94 3.44 2.01
CA LEU A 184 -28.74 3.71 2.81
C LEU A 184 -28.36 2.52 3.71
N ARG A 185 -29.37 1.82 4.30
CA ARG A 185 -29.14 0.57 5.07
C ARG A 185 -28.55 -0.53 4.17
N SER A 186 -29.12 -0.71 2.98
CA SER A 186 -28.62 -1.73 2.04
C SER A 186 -27.19 -1.47 1.58
N CYS A 187 -26.75 -0.21 1.62
CA CYS A 187 -25.36 0.20 1.35
C CYS A 187 -24.44 0.09 2.59
N GLY A 188 -24.97 -0.23 3.77
CA GLY A 188 -24.21 -0.21 5.01
C GLY A 188 -23.79 1.19 5.49
N LEU A 189 -24.50 2.24 5.04
CA LEU A 189 -24.18 3.64 5.37
C LEU A 189 -24.90 4.12 6.63
N ILE A 190 -25.96 3.44 7.02
CA ILE A 190 -26.67 3.62 8.31
C ILE A 190 -26.96 2.26 8.94
N LEU A 191 -27.11 2.22 10.27
CA LEU A 191 -27.43 1.01 11.05
C LEU A 191 -28.92 0.68 11.00
#